data_e18868a92f462d7bf5fd0424a51b5bd0
#
_entry.id   e18868a92f462d7bf5fd0424a51b5bd0
#
_cell.length_a   1.000
_cell.length_b   1.000
_cell.length_c   1.000
_cell.angle_alpha   90.00
_cell.angle_beta   90.00
_cell.angle_gamma   90.00
#
_symmetry.space_group_name_H-M   'P 1'
#
loop_
_entity.id
_entity.type
_entity.pdbx_description
1 polymer ?
#
loop_
_entity_poly.entity_id
_entity_poly.type
_entity_poly.pdbx_seq_one_letter_code
_entity_poly.pdbx_strand_id
1 'polypeptide(L)'
;MQENNMMNQVSEEEQLIEQAKIRREKLAKLVSEGKNPYEQVKYPVDADSETIKNNFEAYEGKTVALAGRMMSRRIMGKASFSHIADRTGSIQIYVTRQDIGEENYASYKKDYDIGDIFGFKGFVFKTQTGEISIHVTELTLLSKSLLPLPEKYNGLQDKDMKYRLRHLDLIMNKDVRDTFRKRSMILKEIRAYLDGRGYLEVDTPTLLTMEIGADARPFKTHHNALDLDMYMRVETELCLKRLIVGGMDKVYEVGRIFRNEGMDAYHNPEFTTIEMYEAYTDYIGMMDMIEDMYKTVTLKVCGTLDINYQGTEIHMGNWTRLTMAEAVKKYAGVDYNDWATDEDARAAAKSLGVELEHENATKGWVLIELFDAFVEDKLIQPTVIYD
;
A
#
# COMPACT_ATOMS: atom_id res chain seq x y z
N MET A 1 -1.27 37.51 1.79
CA MET A 1 -1.36 36.10 1.36
C MET A 1 -1.80 35.14 2.49
N GLN A 2 -1.30 35.29 3.73
CA GLN A 2 -1.74 34.44 4.88
C GLN A 2 -3.19 34.72 5.34
N GLU A 3 -3.65 35.97 5.36
CA GLU A 3 -5.03 36.29 5.74
C GLU A 3 -6.07 35.79 4.72
N ASN A 4 -5.77 35.83 3.42
CA ASN A 4 -6.65 35.26 2.39
C ASN A 4 -6.72 33.73 2.47
N ASN A 5 -5.63 33.05 2.87
CA ASN A 5 -5.66 31.59 3.09
C ASN A 5 -6.49 31.20 4.33
N MET A 6 -6.41 31.95 5.41
CA MET A 6 -7.24 31.73 6.60
C MET A 6 -8.74 31.98 6.33
N MET A 7 -9.09 33.06 5.65
CA MET A 7 -10.48 33.32 5.26
C MET A 7 -11.05 32.22 4.33
N ASN A 8 -10.26 31.72 3.37
CA ASN A 8 -10.68 30.63 2.52
C ASN A 8 -10.86 29.31 3.29
N GLN A 9 -9.98 28.98 4.24
CA GLN A 9 -10.12 27.78 5.07
C GLN A 9 -11.35 27.83 5.97
N VAL A 10 -11.64 28.95 6.61
CA VAL A 10 -12.86 29.10 7.43
C VAL A 10 -14.12 28.96 6.58
N SER A 11 -14.14 29.50 5.35
CA SER A 11 -15.29 29.36 4.46
C SER A 11 -15.50 27.94 3.94
N GLU A 12 -14.43 27.19 3.73
CA GLU A 12 -14.49 25.77 3.32
C GLU A 12 -14.97 24.85 4.46
N GLU A 13 -14.52 25.09 5.70
CA GLU A 13 -15.03 24.37 6.88
C GLU A 13 -16.51 24.64 7.13
N GLU A 14 -16.97 25.88 7.02
CA GLU A 14 -18.40 26.24 7.15
C GLU A 14 -19.25 25.56 6.08
N GLN A 15 -18.78 25.51 4.82
CA GLN A 15 -19.48 24.81 3.74
C GLN A 15 -19.53 23.30 3.96
N LEU A 16 -18.46 22.69 4.48
CA LEU A 16 -18.41 21.26 4.82
C LEU A 16 -19.41 20.92 5.94
N ILE A 17 -19.50 21.77 6.97
CA ILE A 17 -20.44 21.61 8.08
C ILE A 17 -21.90 21.71 7.57
N GLU A 18 -22.20 22.67 6.73
CA GLU A 18 -23.54 22.84 6.15
C GLU A 18 -23.95 21.67 5.26
N GLN A 19 -23.05 21.19 4.37
CA GLN A 19 -23.31 20.02 3.56
C GLN A 19 -23.51 18.75 4.39
N ALA A 20 -22.71 18.57 5.45
CA ALA A 20 -22.87 17.45 6.37
C ALA A 20 -24.24 17.49 7.08
N LYS A 21 -24.72 18.66 7.45
CA LYS A 21 -26.05 18.86 8.05
C LYS A 21 -27.17 18.49 7.07
N ILE A 22 -27.10 19.01 5.84
CA ILE A 22 -28.08 18.70 4.78
C ILE A 22 -28.15 17.19 4.52
N ARG A 23 -27.01 16.50 4.47
CA ARG A 23 -26.95 15.05 4.23
C ARG A 23 -27.56 14.25 5.38
N ARG A 24 -27.37 14.69 6.63
CA ARG A 24 -28.02 14.09 7.81
C ARG A 24 -29.54 14.32 7.80
N GLU A 25 -30.01 15.49 7.40
CA GLU A 25 -31.44 15.78 7.24
C GLU A 25 -32.07 14.89 6.15
N LYS A 26 -31.39 14.69 5.00
CA LYS A 26 -31.81 13.74 3.97
C LYS A 26 -31.91 12.32 4.48
N LEU A 27 -30.91 11.86 5.28
CA LEU A 27 -30.96 10.55 5.90
C LEU A 27 -32.15 10.45 6.88
N ALA A 28 -32.34 11.42 7.75
CA ALA A 28 -33.46 11.43 8.70
C ALA A 28 -34.83 11.38 7.98
N LYS A 29 -34.97 12.09 6.87
CA LYS A 29 -36.15 12.02 6.00
C LYS A 29 -36.36 10.60 5.45
N LEU A 30 -35.31 10.00 4.87
CA LEU A 30 -35.40 8.63 4.33
C LEU A 30 -35.79 7.60 5.41
N VAL A 31 -35.23 7.72 6.60
CA VAL A 31 -35.60 6.87 7.76
C VAL A 31 -37.09 7.08 8.14
N SER A 32 -37.56 8.31 8.20
CA SER A 32 -38.97 8.62 8.52
C SER A 32 -39.95 8.08 7.47
N GLU A 33 -39.51 7.94 6.23
CA GLU A 33 -40.29 7.39 5.12
C GLU A 33 -40.22 5.85 5.05
N GLY A 34 -39.54 5.18 6.00
CA GLY A 34 -39.33 3.73 6.00
C GLY A 34 -38.33 3.24 4.94
N LYS A 35 -37.46 4.14 4.47
CA LYS A 35 -36.41 3.88 3.46
C LYS A 35 -35.01 3.94 4.07
N ASN A 36 -34.85 3.43 5.30
CA ASN A 36 -33.56 3.42 5.99
C ASN A 36 -32.54 2.55 5.22
N PRO A 37 -31.48 3.14 4.64
CA PRO A 37 -30.53 2.40 3.84
C PRO A 37 -29.73 1.37 4.65
N TYR A 38 -29.63 1.54 5.96
CA TYR A 38 -28.84 0.66 6.84
C TYR A 38 -29.58 -0.62 7.26
N GLU A 39 -30.86 -0.75 6.94
CA GLU A 39 -31.62 -1.99 7.13
C GLU A 39 -31.33 -3.01 6.02
N GLN A 40 -30.86 -2.55 4.86
CA GLN A 40 -30.47 -3.41 3.73
C GLN A 40 -29.05 -3.95 3.95
N VAL A 41 -28.92 -4.99 4.78
CA VAL A 41 -27.60 -5.54 5.18
C VAL A 41 -26.97 -6.48 4.11
N LYS A 42 -27.77 -6.95 3.15
CA LYS A 42 -27.27 -7.85 2.09
C LYS A 42 -27.81 -7.40 0.74
N TYR A 43 -26.93 -7.29 -0.23
CA TYR A 43 -27.28 -7.01 -1.62
C TYR A 43 -26.59 -8.04 -2.53
N PRO A 44 -27.32 -8.74 -3.41
CA PRO A 44 -26.73 -9.71 -4.34
C PRO A 44 -25.96 -8.97 -5.43
N VAL A 45 -24.68 -9.33 -5.60
CA VAL A 45 -23.80 -8.82 -6.67
C VAL A 45 -23.33 -10.01 -7.48
N ASP A 46 -23.58 -10.03 -8.79
CA ASP A 46 -23.24 -11.13 -9.69
C ASP A 46 -22.21 -10.75 -10.75
N ALA A 47 -21.86 -9.46 -10.85
CA ALA A 47 -20.86 -8.95 -11.78
C ALA A 47 -20.08 -7.78 -11.19
N ASP A 48 -18.99 -7.38 -11.84
CA ASP A 48 -18.21 -6.20 -11.53
C ASP A 48 -17.86 -5.39 -12.80
N SER A 49 -17.47 -4.14 -12.61
CA SER A 49 -17.29 -3.17 -13.68
C SER A 49 -16.22 -3.57 -14.69
N GLU A 50 -15.08 -4.08 -14.25
CA GLU A 50 -13.99 -4.48 -15.16
C GLU A 50 -14.32 -5.77 -15.92
N THR A 51 -14.94 -6.74 -15.26
CA THR A 51 -15.38 -7.98 -15.91
C THR A 51 -16.36 -7.69 -17.04
N ILE A 52 -17.34 -6.79 -16.81
CA ILE A 52 -18.28 -6.38 -17.85
C ILE A 52 -17.58 -5.66 -19.00
N LYS A 53 -16.70 -4.70 -18.70
CA LYS A 53 -16.01 -3.92 -19.73
C LYS A 53 -15.08 -4.77 -20.60
N ASN A 54 -14.34 -5.68 -19.97
CA ASN A 54 -13.40 -6.56 -20.66
C ASN A 54 -14.06 -7.67 -21.47
N ASN A 55 -15.32 -7.99 -21.16
CA ASN A 55 -16.09 -9.07 -21.81
C ASN A 55 -17.43 -8.56 -22.33
N PHE A 56 -17.49 -7.34 -22.86
CA PHE A 56 -18.74 -6.67 -23.24
C PHE A 56 -19.65 -7.55 -24.10
N GLU A 57 -19.13 -8.18 -25.14
CA GLU A 57 -19.90 -9.04 -26.05
C GLU A 57 -20.64 -10.17 -25.33
N ALA A 58 -20.04 -10.69 -24.26
CA ALA A 58 -20.66 -11.73 -23.43
C ALA A 58 -21.75 -11.20 -22.49
N TYR A 59 -21.71 -9.90 -22.19
CA TYR A 59 -22.64 -9.25 -21.25
C TYR A 59 -23.70 -8.39 -21.93
N GLU A 60 -23.55 -8.01 -23.18
CA GLU A 60 -24.49 -7.16 -23.91
C GLU A 60 -25.92 -7.68 -23.81
N GLY A 61 -26.84 -6.84 -23.41
CA GLY A 61 -28.25 -7.18 -23.19
C GLY A 61 -28.55 -8.05 -21.98
N LYS A 62 -27.55 -8.59 -21.28
CA LYS A 62 -27.77 -9.35 -20.04
C LYS A 62 -28.09 -8.45 -18.87
N THR A 63 -29.02 -8.92 -18.05
CA THR A 63 -29.29 -8.26 -16.74
C THR A 63 -28.26 -8.69 -15.73
N VAL A 64 -27.68 -7.70 -15.05
CA VAL A 64 -26.66 -7.85 -14.01
C VAL A 64 -27.01 -7.05 -12.77
N ALA A 65 -26.50 -7.47 -11.63
CA ALA A 65 -26.64 -6.77 -10.36
C ALA A 65 -25.25 -6.38 -9.84
N LEU A 66 -25.05 -5.07 -9.60
CA LEU A 66 -23.80 -4.50 -9.07
C LEU A 66 -24.07 -3.64 -7.85
N ALA A 67 -23.00 -3.38 -7.10
CA ALA A 67 -23.01 -2.39 -6.04
C ALA A 67 -21.72 -1.57 -6.07
N GLY A 68 -21.83 -0.27 -5.74
CA GLY A 68 -20.67 0.62 -5.73
C GLY A 68 -20.99 2.04 -5.26
N ARG A 69 -19.95 2.86 -5.20
CA ARG A 69 -20.02 4.25 -4.77
C ARG A 69 -20.25 5.18 -5.94
N MET A 70 -21.23 6.08 -5.82
CA MET A 70 -21.46 7.12 -6.83
C MET A 70 -20.37 8.18 -6.79
N MET A 71 -19.60 8.28 -7.86
CA MET A 71 -18.48 9.21 -8.00
C MET A 71 -18.81 10.45 -8.82
N SER A 72 -19.84 10.38 -9.64
CA SER A 72 -20.36 11.52 -10.39
C SER A 72 -21.80 11.31 -10.78
N ARG A 73 -22.53 12.40 -10.99
CA ARG A 73 -23.92 12.37 -11.45
C ARG A 73 -24.21 13.56 -12.37
N ARG A 74 -24.82 13.27 -13.51
CA ARG A 74 -25.32 14.27 -14.46
C ARG A 74 -26.82 14.04 -14.71
N ILE A 75 -27.65 15.00 -14.28
CA ILE A 75 -29.11 14.96 -14.42
C ILE A 75 -29.49 15.69 -15.71
N MET A 76 -30.30 15.04 -16.56
CA MET A 76 -30.80 15.56 -17.82
C MET A 76 -32.33 15.40 -17.87
N GLY A 77 -33.05 16.21 -17.09
CA GLY A 77 -34.52 16.18 -17.03
C GLY A 77 -35.07 14.87 -16.46
N LYS A 78 -35.56 13.97 -17.34
CA LYS A 78 -36.15 12.66 -16.97
C LYS A 78 -35.18 11.50 -16.99
N ALA A 79 -33.93 11.77 -17.34
CA ALA A 79 -32.85 10.77 -17.40
C ALA A 79 -31.60 11.32 -16.70
N SER A 80 -30.73 10.43 -16.29
CA SER A 80 -29.47 10.77 -15.62
C SER A 80 -28.40 9.76 -15.96
N PHE A 81 -27.17 10.23 -16.01
CA PHE A 81 -25.98 9.38 -16.06
C PHE A 81 -25.20 9.56 -14.77
N SER A 82 -24.68 8.46 -14.21
CA SER A 82 -23.77 8.47 -13.08
C SER A 82 -22.64 7.48 -13.29
N HIS A 83 -21.47 7.76 -12.70
CA HIS A 83 -20.39 6.79 -12.62
C HIS A 83 -20.37 6.19 -11.23
N ILE A 84 -20.42 4.86 -11.19
CA ILE A 84 -20.35 4.08 -9.97
C ILE A 84 -19.01 3.37 -9.93
N ALA A 85 -18.27 3.58 -8.85
CA ALA A 85 -17.01 2.87 -8.59
C ALA A 85 -17.27 1.66 -7.71
N ASP A 86 -16.80 0.50 -8.15
CA ASP A 86 -16.81 -0.75 -7.39
C ASP A 86 -15.40 -1.18 -6.97
N ARG A 87 -15.25 -2.45 -6.55
CA ARG A 87 -13.95 -3.01 -6.13
C ARG A 87 -12.92 -3.12 -7.26
N THR A 88 -13.35 -3.23 -8.52
CA THR A 88 -12.47 -3.46 -9.68
C THR A 88 -12.23 -2.21 -10.49
N GLY A 89 -13.23 -1.35 -10.63
CA GLY A 89 -13.13 -0.15 -11.45
C GLY A 89 -14.31 0.78 -11.30
N SER A 90 -14.80 1.29 -12.42
CA SER A 90 -16.03 2.10 -12.45
C SER A 90 -16.81 1.82 -13.72
N ILE A 91 -18.13 1.93 -13.64
CA ILE A 91 -19.03 1.79 -14.78
C ILE A 91 -20.04 2.91 -14.79
N GLN A 92 -20.46 3.32 -15.99
CA GLN A 92 -21.54 4.27 -16.15
C GLN A 92 -22.88 3.58 -15.93
N ILE A 93 -23.81 4.25 -15.23
CA ILE A 93 -25.21 3.83 -15.15
C ILE A 93 -26.10 4.88 -15.81
N TYR A 94 -27.12 4.41 -16.51
CA TYR A 94 -28.18 5.21 -17.09
C TYR A 94 -29.47 4.96 -16.32
N VAL A 95 -30.01 6.00 -15.71
CA VAL A 95 -31.18 5.95 -14.82
C VAL A 95 -32.27 6.83 -15.39
N THR A 96 -33.45 6.28 -15.66
CA THR A 96 -34.58 7.06 -16.13
C THR A 96 -35.77 7.01 -15.17
N ARG A 97 -36.60 8.08 -15.22
CA ARG A 97 -37.84 8.13 -14.48
C ARG A 97 -38.82 7.02 -14.90
N GLN A 98 -38.78 6.63 -16.17
CA GLN A 98 -39.69 5.61 -16.70
C GLN A 98 -39.37 4.22 -16.12
N ASP A 99 -38.09 3.89 -15.96
CA ASP A 99 -37.68 2.55 -15.57
C ASP A 99 -37.73 2.33 -14.05
N ILE A 100 -37.30 3.30 -13.25
CA ILE A 100 -37.29 3.17 -11.78
C ILE A 100 -38.49 3.79 -11.07
N GLY A 101 -39.42 4.41 -11.85
CA GLY A 101 -40.58 5.06 -11.32
C GLY A 101 -40.35 6.51 -10.87
N GLU A 102 -41.44 7.28 -10.80
CA GLU A 102 -41.38 8.73 -10.52
C GLU A 102 -40.83 9.02 -9.12
N GLU A 103 -41.31 8.31 -8.11
CA GLU A 103 -40.92 8.48 -6.72
C GLU A 103 -39.42 8.16 -6.48
N ASN A 104 -38.97 7.01 -6.96
CA ASN A 104 -37.57 6.59 -6.85
C ASN A 104 -36.63 7.54 -7.60
N TYR A 105 -37.06 8.04 -8.76
CA TYR A 105 -36.30 9.03 -9.52
C TYR A 105 -36.23 10.40 -8.83
N ALA A 106 -37.30 10.78 -8.15
CA ALA A 106 -37.35 12.02 -7.35
C ALA A 106 -36.38 11.93 -6.15
N SER A 107 -36.38 10.79 -5.42
CA SER A 107 -35.41 10.52 -4.34
C SER A 107 -33.96 10.47 -4.86
N TYR A 108 -33.74 9.80 -5.99
CA TYR A 108 -32.43 9.76 -6.65
C TYR A 108 -31.87 11.15 -6.98
N LYS A 109 -32.73 12.07 -7.38
CA LYS A 109 -32.36 13.47 -7.68
C LYS A 109 -32.10 14.32 -6.44
N LYS A 110 -32.97 14.22 -5.42
CA LYS A 110 -33.02 15.14 -4.28
C LYS A 110 -32.30 14.61 -3.05
N ASP A 111 -32.48 13.33 -2.73
CA ASP A 111 -32.10 12.79 -1.44
C ASP A 111 -30.74 12.05 -1.51
N TYR A 112 -30.33 11.61 -2.72
CA TYR A 112 -29.08 10.90 -2.91
C TYR A 112 -27.95 11.85 -3.31
N ASP A 113 -26.73 11.56 -2.85
CA ASP A 113 -25.58 12.43 -3.05
C ASP A 113 -24.35 11.68 -3.61
N ILE A 114 -23.43 12.42 -4.23
CA ILE A 114 -22.11 11.87 -4.59
C ILE A 114 -21.43 11.36 -3.32
N GLY A 115 -20.89 10.15 -3.40
CA GLY A 115 -20.32 9.44 -2.26
C GLY A 115 -21.24 8.35 -1.69
N ASP A 116 -22.54 8.38 -1.95
CA ASP A 116 -23.46 7.32 -1.53
C ASP A 116 -23.15 5.99 -2.20
N ILE A 117 -23.45 4.89 -1.53
CA ILE A 117 -23.30 3.53 -2.08
C ILE A 117 -24.66 3.00 -2.49
N PHE A 118 -24.70 2.47 -3.71
CA PHE A 118 -25.89 1.91 -4.34
C PHE A 118 -25.71 0.46 -4.72
N GLY A 119 -26.78 -0.31 -4.56
CA GLY A 119 -27.03 -1.51 -5.33
C GLY A 119 -27.92 -1.16 -6.50
N PHE A 120 -27.65 -1.71 -7.68
CA PHE A 120 -28.44 -1.48 -8.88
C PHE A 120 -28.47 -2.72 -9.75
N LYS A 121 -29.61 -2.92 -10.40
CA LYS A 121 -29.83 -4.01 -11.35
C LYS A 121 -30.30 -3.42 -12.67
N GLY A 122 -29.84 -4.00 -13.77
CA GLY A 122 -30.18 -3.51 -15.10
C GLY A 122 -29.45 -4.27 -16.19
N PHE A 123 -29.71 -3.94 -17.44
CA PHE A 123 -29.07 -4.60 -18.57
C PHE A 123 -27.88 -3.80 -19.10
N VAL A 124 -26.85 -4.54 -19.53
CA VAL A 124 -25.61 -3.98 -20.09
C VAL A 124 -25.87 -3.53 -21.52
N PHE A 125 -25.43 -2.30 -21.85
CA PHE A 125 -25.55 -1.75 -23.19
C PHE A 125 -24.40 -0.80 -23.51
N LYS A 126 -24.26 -0.44 -24.77
CA LYS A 126 -23.32 0.57 -25.23
C LYS A 126 -24.04 1.83 -25.64
N THR A 127 -23.61 2.97 -25.11
CA THR A 127 -24.19 4.28 -25.48
C THR A 127 -23.83 4.66 -26.94
N GLN A 128 -24.51 5.64 -27.50
CA GLN A 128 -24.18 6.18 -28.82
C GLN A 128 -22.76 6.71 -28.94
N THR A 129 -22.17 7.16 -27.82
CA THR A 129 -20.78 7.62 -27.74
C THR A 129 -19.77 6.49 -27.51
N GLY A 130 -20.25 5.22 -27.45
CA GLY A 130 -19.40 4.06 -27.31
C GLY A 130 -19.08 3.65 -25.87
N GLU A 131 -19.64 4.33 -24.85
CA GLU A 131 -19.39 3.98 -23.44
C GLU A 131 -20.25 2.80 -22.99
N ILE A 132 -19.57 1.78 -22.41
CA ILE A 132 -20.25 0.60 -21.83
C ILE A 132 -20.94 1.03 -20.53
N SER A 133 -22.23 0.77 -20.47
CA SER A 133 -23.11 1.29 -19.42
C SER A 133 -24.14 0.26 -18.99
N ILE A 134 -24.77 0.50 -17.84
CA ILE A 134 -25.90 -0.30 -17.35
C ILE A 134 -27.14 0.56 -17.38
N HIS A 135 -28.18 0.10 -18.09
CA HIS A 135 -29.50 0.67 -18.08
C HIS A 135 -30.24 0.15 -16.86
N VAL A 136 -30.40 1.00 -15.86
CA VAL A 136 -30.87 0.60 -14.53
C VAL A 136 -32.39 0.44 -14.53
N THR A 137 -32.84 -0.72 -14.05
CA THR A 137 -34.25 -1.04 -13.83
C THR A 137 -34.63 -1.04 -12.35
N GLU A 138 -33.66 -1.33 -11.46
CA GLU A 138 -33.85 -1.28 -10.01
C GLU A 138 -32.65 -0.55 -9.39
N LEU A 139 -32.92 0.35 -8.42
CA LEU A 139 -31.91 1.12 -7.71
C LEU A 139 -32.21 1.13 -6.22
N THR A 140 -31.24 0.73 -5.40
CA THR A 140 -31.37 0.66 -3.94
C THR A 140 -30.23 1.44 -3.30
N LEU A 141 -30.54 2.37 -2.41
CA LEU A 141 -29.54 3.06 -1.57
C LEU A 141 -29.09 2.10 -0.46
N LEU A 142 -27.80 1.76 -0.41
CA LEU A 142 -27.21 0.84 0.57
C LEU A 142 -26.51 1.58 1.72
N SER A 143 -25.95 2.75 1.44
CA SER A 143 -25.28 3.56 2.46
C SER A 143 -25.25 5.03 2.06
N LYS A 144 -25.58 5.89 3.01
CA LYS A 144 -25.54 7.35 2.84
C LYS A 144 -24.17 7.90 3.24
N SER A 145 -23.55 8.66 2.35
CA SER A 145 -22.34 9.42 2.66
C SER A 145 -22.71 10.69 3.42
N LEU A 146 -22.39 10.76 4.70
CA LEU A 146 -22.73 11.89 5.58
C LEU A 146 -21.77 13.07 5.46
N LEU A 147 -20.58 12.83 4.89
CA LEU A 147 -19.62 13.88 4.55
C LEU A 147 -19.43 13.90 3.03
N PRO A 148 -19.24 15.07 2.42
CA PRO A 148 -18.90 15.14 1.01
C PRO A 148 -17.51 14.54 0.76
N LEU A 149 -17.30 13.98 -0.43
CA LEU A 149 -15.98 13.58 -0.87
C LEU A 149 -15.15 14.82 -1.22
N PRO A 150 -13.82 14.78 -1.08
CA PRO A 150 -12.94 15.84 -1.57
C PRO A 150 -13.19 16.15 -3.05
N GLU A 151 -12.90 17.35 -3.49
CA GLU A 151 -13.12 17.76 -4.87
C GLU A 151 -12.36 16.88 -5.86
N LYS A 152 -13.07 16.46 -6.91
CA LYS A 152 -12.57 15.47 -7.89
C LYS A 152 -11.34 15.94 -8.66
N TYR A 153 -11.20 17.25 -8.90
CA TYR A 153 -10.12 17.78 -9.75
C TYR A 153 -8.80 17.92 -9.03
N ASN A 154 -8.80 18.19 -7.74
CA ASN A 154 -7.57 18.35 -6.96
C ASN A 154 -7.23 17.08 -6.18
N GLY A 155 -8.17 16.13 -6.01
CA GLY A 155 -8.00 14.94 -5.19
C GLY A 155 -7.57 15.29 -3.77
N LEU A 156 -7.17 14.30 -3.03
CA LEU A 156 -6.47 14.51 -1.77
C LEU A 156 -4.98 14.73 -2.09
N GLN A 157 -4.53 15.99 -2.18
CA GLN A 157 -3.14 16.35 -2.55
C GLN A 157 -2.21 16.36 -1.34
N ASP A 158 -2.71 16.80 -0.20
CA ASP A 158 -1.94 16.89 1.03
C ASP A 158 -1.46 15.51 1.50
N LYS A 159 -0.15 15.36 1.70
CA LYS A 159 0.48 14.08 2.08
C LYS A 159 0.02 13.62 3.46
N ASP A 160 -0.06 14.53 4.43
CA ASP A 160 -0.47 14.21 5.80
C ASP A 160 -1.92 13.73 5.83
N MET A 161 -2.82 14.42 5.15
CA MET A 161 -4.20 14.00 5.01
C MET A 161 -4.37 12.65 4.31
N LYS A 162 -3.55 12.32 3.30
CA LYS A 162 -3.55 10.99 2.66
C LYS A 162 -3.25 9.87 3.65
N TYR A 163 -2.31 10.09 4.56
CA TYR A 163 -1.99 9.10 5.60
C TYR A 163 -3.05 9.05 6.70
N ARG A 164 -3.52 10.19 7.20
CA ARG A 164 -4.52 10.26 8.27
C ARG A 164 -5.91 9.81 7.83
N LEU A 165 -6.32 10.17 6.61
CA LEU A 165 -7.62 9.84 6.04
C LEU A 165 -7.47 8.80 4.91
N ARG A 166 -6.76 7.72 5.18
CA ARG A 166 -6.45 6.66 4.21
C ARG A 166 -7.69 6.15 3.45
N HIS A 167 -8.85 6.09 4.11
CA HIS A 167 -10.10 5.70 3.47
C HIS A 167 -10.54 6.66 2.36
N LEU A 168 -10.31 7.98 2.51
CA LEU A 168 -10.58 8.95 1.45
C LEU A 168 -9.57 8.84 0.31
N ASP A 169 -8.29 8.65 0.64
CA ASP A 169 -7.24 8.40 -0.34
C ASP A 169 -7.56 7.18 -1.20
N LEU A 170 -8.00 6.07 -0.59
CA LEU A 170 -8.44 4.86 -1.29
C LEU A 170 -9.70 5.06 -2.15
N ILE A 171 -10.60 5.97 -1.78
CA ILE A 171 -11.79 6.31 -2.58
C ILE A 171 -11.40 7.16 -3.80
N MET A 172 -10.54 8.16 -3.59
CA MET A 172 -10.23 9.16 -4.61
C MET A 172 -9.12 8.72 -5.58
N ASN A 173 -8.14 7.97 -5.11
CA ASN A 173 -6.93 7.62 -5.85
C ASN A 173 -6.91 6.13 -6.20
N LYS A 174 -7.15 5.79 -7.47
CA LYS A 174 -7.15 4.40 -7.95
C LYS A 174 -5.78 3.74 -7.77
N ASP A 175 -4.71 4.46 -8.06
CA ASP A 175 -3.33 3.96 -8.00
C ASP A 175 -2.93 3.53 -6.57
N VAL A 176 -3.46 4.21 -5.55
CA VAL A 176 -3.23 3.84 -4.14
C VAL A 176 -3.85 2.47 -3.83
N ARG A 177 -5.05 2.19 -4.34
CA ARG A 177 -5.68 0.86 -4.18
C ARG A 177 -4.85 -0.24 -4.85
N ASP A 178 -4.33 0.03 -6.04
CA ASP A 178 -3.49 -0.92 -6.78
C ASP A 178 -2.15 -1.16 -6.05
N THR A 179 -1.57 -0.13 -5.44
CA THR A 179 -0.37 -0.25 -4.59
C THR A 179 -0.62 -1.20 -3.41
N PHE A 180 -1.74 -1.05 -2.69
CA PHE A 180 -2.06 -1.93 -1.56
C PHE A 180 -2.39 -3.37 -2.01
N ARG A 181 -3.03 -3.55 -3.18
CA ARG A 181 -3.23 -4.88 -3.77
C ARG A 181 -1.91 -5.54 -4.11
N LYS A 182 -1.00 -4.82 -4.79
CA LYS A 182 0.35 -5.32 -5.10
C LYS A 182 1.12 -5.69 -3.84
N ARG A 183 1.06 -4.86 -2.79
CA ARG A 183 1.67 -5.18 -1.50
C ARG A 183 1.16 -6.52 -0.93
N SER A 184 -0.15 -6.74 -0.97
CA SER A 184 -0.74 -8.01 -0.51
C SER A 184 -0.33 -9.19 -1.40
N MET A 185 -0.25 -8.98 -2.72
CA MET A 185 0.23 -10.00 -3.65
C MET A 185 1.71 -10.33 -3.42
N ILE A 186 2.57 -9.34 -3.20
CA ILE A 186 3.99 -9.54 -2.88
C ILE A 186 4.13 -10.49 -1.68
N LEU A 187 3.46 -10.22 -0.57
CA LEU A 187 3.53 -11.06 0.62
C LEU A 187 3.02 -12.49 0.36
N LYS A 188 1.95 -12.62 -0.44
CA LYS A 188 1.42 -13.92 -0.84
C LYS A 188 2.41 -14.72 -1.68
N GLU A 189 3.03 -14.08 -2.67
CA GLU A 189 3.97 -14.75 -3.57
C GLU A 189 5.31 -15.07 -2.88
N ILE A 190 5.76 -14.25 -1.93
CA ILE A 190 6.93 -14.60 -1.08
C ILE A 190 6.63 -15.86 -0.26
N ARG A 191 5.45 -15.94 0.41
CA ARG A 191 5.05 -17.14 1.14
C ARG A 191 5.01 -18.36 0.21
N ALA A 192 4.35 -18.25 -0.93
CA ALA A 192 4.27 -19.35 -1.89
C ALA A 192 5.65 -19.80 -2.41
N TYR A 193 6.59 -18.86 -2.57
CA TYR A 193 7.95 -19.15 -2.96
C TYR A 193 8.71 -19.93 -1.87
N LEU A 194 8.65 -19.47 -0.63
CA LEU A 194 9.32 -20.09 0.50
C LEU A 194 8.72 -21.46 0.83
N ASP A 195 7.39 -21.58 0.87
CA ASP A 195 6.67 -22.84 1.07
C ASP A 195 7.06 -23.87 -0.01
N GLY A 196 7.14 -23.42 -1.28
CA GLY A 196 7.55 -24.26 -2.40
C GLY A 196 9.00 -24.76 -2.32
N ARG A 197 9.85 -24.12 -1.50
CA ARG A 197 11.24 -24.53 -1.20
C ARG A 197 11.37 -25.30 0.10
N GLY A 198 10.24 -25.62 0.75
CA GLY A 198 10.20 -26.42 1.97
C GLY A 198 10.52 -25.64 3.25
N TYR A 199 10.42 -24.32 3.22
CA TYR A 199 10.46 -23.53 4.44
C TYR A 199 9.14 -23.65 5.19
N LEU A 200 9.21 -23.68 6.53
CA LEU A 200 8.08 -23.65 7.42
C LEU A 200 7.83 -22.22 7.92
N GLU A 201 6.65 -21.66 7.68
CA GLU A 201 6.24 -20.39 8.32
C GLU A 201 6.00 -20.66 9.80
N VAL A 202 6.61 -19.85 10.65
CA VAL A 202 6.48 -19.93 12.10
C VAL A 202 6.03 -18.60 12.68
N ASP A 203 5.52 -18.64 13.92
CA ASP A 203 5.08 -17.46 14.67
C ASP A 203 5.75 -17.48 16.04
N THR A 204 6.65 -16.54 16.28
CA THR A 204 7.41 -16.43 17.50
C THR A 204 6.86 -15.32 18.42
N PRO A 205 7.16 -15.34 19.74
CA PRO A 205 6.61 -14.36 20.67
C PRO A 205 6.92 -12.91 20.30
N THR A 206 5.90 -12.07 20.29
CA THR A 206 6.02 -10.61 20.11
C THR A 206 6.44 -9.91 21.40
N LEU A 207 6.00 -10.44 22.57
CA LEU A 207 6.36 -9.93 23.89
C LEU A 207 7.47 -10.78 24.49
N LEU A 208 8.57 -10.15 24.87
CA LEU A 208 9.76 -10.78 25.42
C LEU A 208 9.99 -10.33 26.85
N THR A 209 10.54 -11.22 27.67
CA THR A 209 10.87 -10.93 29.07
C THR A 209 12.22 -10.25 29.25
N MET A 210 12.97 -10.13 28.18
CA MET A 210 14.28 -9.45 28.18
C MET A 210 14.43 -8.64 26.87
N GLU A 211 15.24 -7.62 26.95
CA GLU A 211 15.65 -6.84 25.81
C GLU A 211 16.62 -7.68 24.97
N ILE A 212 16.20 -8.03 23.75
CA ILE A 212 16.96 -8.89 22.83
C ILE A 212 16.93 -8.24 21.45
N GLY A 213 18.04 -8.27 20.77
CA GLY A 213 18.10 -7.96 19.37
C GLY A 213 19.06 -6.84 19.00
N ALA A 214 18.88 -6.33 17.78
CA ALA A 214 19.68 -5.31 17.16
C ALA A 214 19.87 -4.07 18.06
N ASP A 215 20.81 -3.20 17.70
CA ASP A 215 21.02 -1.91 18.37
C ASP A 215 19.82 -0.97 18.11
N ALA A 216 18.66 -1.35 18.67
CA ALA A 216 17.38 -0.66 18.52
C ALA A 216 16.67 -0.55 19.87
N ARG A 217 15.98 0.56 20.09
CA ARG A 217 15.25 0.79 21.35
C ARG A 217 13.90 0.08 21.33
N PRO A 218 13.59 -0.82 22.30
CA PRO A 218 12.32 -1.50 22.36
C PRO A 218 11.21 -0.61 22.95
N PHE A 219 9.95 -0.89 22.61
CA PHE A 219 8.81 -0.46 23.40
C PHE A 219 8.69 -1.34 24.66
N LYS A 220 8.51 -0.73 25.82
CA LYS A 220 8.32 -1.40 27.12
C LYS A 220 6.86 -1.43 27.50
N THR A 221 6.43 -2.53 28.07
CA THR A 221 5.08 -2.72 28.62
C THR A 221 5.15 -3.52 29.92
N HIS A 222 4.04 -3.63 30.64
CA HIS A 222 3.97 -4.34 31.91
C HIS A 222 2.89 -5.42 31.87
N HIS A 223 3.25 -6.64 32.28
CA HIS A 223 2.32 -7.77 32.42
C HIS A 223 1.72 -7.76 33.83
N ASN A 224 0.52 -7.20 33.99
CA ASN A 224 -0.11 -6.97 35.29
C ASN A 224 -0.23 -8.23 36.18
N ALA A 225 -0.62 -9.38 35.60
CA ALA A 225 -0.83 -10.60 36.36
C ALA A 225 0.47 -11.25 36.88
N LEU A 226 1.59 -11.02 36.21
CA LEU A 226 2.91 -11.54 36.57
C LEU A 226 3.78 -10.51 37.28
N ASP A 227 3.33 -9.25 37.34
CA ASP A 227 4.10 -8.11 37.87
C ASP A 227 5.49 -8.03 37.20
N LEU A 228 5.52 -8.12 35.88
CA LEU A 228 6.74 -8.28 35.09
C LEU A 228 6.80 -7.27 33.93
N ASP A 229 7.91 -6.55 33.83
CA ASP A 229 8.18 -5.72 32.67
C ASP A 229 8.50 -6.59 31.46
N MET A 230 7.92 -6.24 30.31
CA MET A 230 8.10 -6.92 29.04
C MET A 230 8.47 -5.94 27.95
N TYR A 231 9.04 -6.47 26.88
CA TYR A 231 9.53 -5.70 25.75
C TYR A 231 8.88 -6.19 24.47
N MET A 232 8.46 -5.27 23.60
CA MET A 232 8.06 -5.64 22.26
C MET A 232 9.31 -5.95 21.43
N ARG A 233 9.26 -7.03 20.65
CA ARG A 233 10.40 -7.51 19.85
C ARG A 233 10.88 -6.46 18.85
N VAL A 234 12.18 -6.33 18.69
CA VAL A 234 12.85 -5.48 17.69
C VAL A 234 13.39 -6.27 16.50
N GLU A 235 13.37 -7.60 16.60
CA GLU A 235 13.75 -8.60 15.58
C GLU A 235 13.14 -9.98 15.90
N THR A 236 13.27 -10.95 15.00
CA THR A 236 12.85 -12.35 15.20
C THR A 236 14.03 -13.34 15.20
N GLU A 237 15.23 -12.86 14.92
CA GLU A 237 16.44 -13.64 14.67
C GLU A 237 16.71 -14.73 15.72
N LEU A 238 16.81 -14.36 16.99
CA LEU A 238 17.17 -15.31 18.04
C LEU A 238 16.13 -16.43 18.20
N CYS A 239 14.85 -16.10 18.05
CA CYS A 239 13.78 -17.09 18.11
C CYS A 239 13.86 -18.09 16.95
N LEU A 240 14.09 -17.60 15.73
CA LEU A 240 14.22 -18.43 14.54
C LEU A 240 15.48 -19.31 14.60
N LYS A 241 16.61 -18.79 15.06
CA LYS A 241 17.85 -19.57 15.28
C LYS A 241 17.63 -20.70 16.30
N ARG A 242 16.84 -20.49 17.36
CA ARG A 242 16.49 -21.56 18.31
C ARG A 242 15.67 -22.66 17.66
N LEU A 243 14.81 -22.35 16.70
CA LEU A 243 14.06 -23.36 15.94
C LEU A 243 15.02 -24.21 15.04
N ILE A 244 16.00 -23.57 14.41
CA ILE A 244 17.05 -24.29 13.66
C ILE A 244 17.81 -25.25 14.60
N VAL A 245 18.24 -24.79 15.78
CA VAL A 245 18.88 -25.64 16.80
C VAL A 245 17.95 -26.78 17.23
N GLY A 246 16.66 -26.52 17.27
CA GLY A 246 15.60 -27.50 17.57
C GLY A 246 15.36 -28.55 16.47
N GLY A 247 16.07 -28.47 15.32
CA GLY A 247 15.95 -29.42 14.22
C GLY A 247 14.98 -29.03 13.11
N MET A 248 14.56 -27.76 13.04
CA MET A 248 13.80 -27.22 11.91
C MET A 248 14.77 -26.65 10.89
N ASP A 249 15.08 -27.39 9.85
CA ASP A 249 16.16 -27.04 8.90
C ASP A 249 15.90 -25.75 8.10
N LYS A 250 14.64 -25.37 7.89
CA LYS A 250 14.24 -24.19 7.11
C LYS A 250 13.01 -23.55 7.75
N VAL A 251 13.17 -22.33 8.23
CA VAL A 251 12.09 -21.56 8.85
C VAL A 251 12.04 -20.12 8.34
N TYR A 252 10.86 -19.55 8.32
CA TYR A 252 10.70 -18.11 8.11
C TYR A 252 9.55 -17.56 8.93
N GLU A 253 9.59 -16.27 9.21
CA GLU A 253 8.49 -15.56 9.84
C GLU A 253 8.19 -14.25 9.08
N VAL A 254 6.90 -14.01 8.82
CA VAL A 254 6.40 -12.72 8.34
C VAL A 254 5.77 -12.02 9.52
N GLY A 255 6.50 -11.13 10.18
CA GLY A 255 6.09 -10.57 11.45
C GLY A 255 6.16 -9.04 11.53
N ARG A 256 5.46 -8.49 12.52
CA ARG A 256 5.67 -7.11 12.94
C ARG A 256 6.83 -7.05 13.93
N ILE A 257 7.68 -6.06 13.72
CA ILE A 257 8.69 -5.66 14.70
C ILE A 257 8.50 -4.20 15.07
N PHE A 258 9.06 -3.81 16.21
CA PHE A 258 8.77 -2.54 16.87
C PHE A 258 10.08 -1.90 17.33
N ARG A 259 10.38 -0.70 16.82
CA ARG A 259 11.56 0.09 17.21
C ARG A 259 11.10 1.45 17.69
N ASN A 260 11.37 1.77 18.95
CA ASN A 260 10.96 3.03 19.59
C ASN A 260 11.94 4.15 19.25
N GLU A 261 11.98 4.50 17.97
CA GLU A 261 12.89 5.46 17.36
C GLU A 261 12.12 6.55 16.61
N GLY A 262 12.81 7.47 15.96
CA GLY A 262 12.21 8.54 15.18
C GLY A 262 11.41 8.02 13.97
N MET A 263 10.52 8.85 13.46
CA MET A 263 9.74 8.58 12.24
C MET A 263 10.17 9.54 11.14
N ASP A 264 10.32 9.00 9.93
CA ASP A 264 10.53 9.77 8.71
C ASP A 264 9.82 9.12 7.50
N ALA A 265 10.22 9.46 6.28
CA ALA A 265 9.63 8.90 5.06
C ALA A 265 9.92 7.39 4.87
N TYR A 266 10.98 6.88 5.47
CA TYR A 266 11.49 5.51 5.32
C TYR A 266 11.36 4.69 6.61
N HIS A 267 11.30 5.33 7.78
CA HIS A 267 11.29 4.71 9.09
C HIS A 267 9.94 4.88 9.77
N ASN A 268 9.38 3.78 10.24
CA ASN A 268 8.15 3.73 11.03
C ASN A 268 8.42 2.90 12.28
N PRO A 269 7.92 3.29 13.47
CA PRO A 269 8.18 2.56 14.72
C PRO A 269 7.63 1.14 14.75
N GLU A 270 6.67 0.82 13.87
CA GLU A 270 6.23 -0.56 13.62
C GLU A 270 6.28 -0.85 12.12
N PHE A 271 6.85 -1.97 11.74
CA PHE A 271 6.94 -2.38 10.34
C PHE A 271 6.94 -3.89 10.19
N THR A 272 6.63 -4.36 8.99
CA THR A 272 6.62 -5.79 8.67
C THR A 272 7.99 -6.19 8.13
N THR A 273 8.58 -7.23 8.73
CA THR A 273 9.77 -7.91 8.20
C THR A 273 9.44 -9.31 7.75
N ILE A 274 10.34 -9.86 6.95
CA ILE A 274 10.42 -11.28 6.65
C ILE A 274 11.85 -11.68 6.98
N GLU A 275 11.99 -12.57 7.96
CA GLU A 275 13.26 -13.19 8.28
C GLU A 275 13.21 -14.68 7.96
N MET A 276 14.29 -15.23 7.43
CA MET A 276 14.37 -16.62 7.03
C MET A 276 15.72 -17.20 7.36
N TYR A 277 15.72 -18.45 7.79
CA TYR A 277 16.92 -19.19 8.20
C TYR A 277 16.90 -20.59 7.59
N GLU A 278 18.05 -21.01 7.07
CA GLU A 278 18.24 -22.32 6.46
C GLU A 278 19.53 -22.95 6.94
N ALA A 279 19.44 -24.18 7.43
CA ALA A 279 20.61 -24.99 7.77
C ALA A 279 21.31 -25.52 6.51
N TYR A 280 22.61 -25.86 6.64
CA TYR A 280 23.41 -26.48 5.59
C TYR A 280 23.56 -25.67 4.30
N THR A 281 23.41 -24.35 4.39
CA THR A 281 23.68 -23.41 3.30
C THR A 281 24.67 -22.33 3.77
N ASP A 282 25.22 -21.57 2.84
CA ASP A 282 26.08 -20.42 3.10
C ASP A 282 25.44 -19.13 2.57
N TYR A 283 26.14 -18.03 2.74
CA TYR A 283 25.64 -16.72 2.27
C TYR A 283 25.51 -16.65 0.74
N ILE A 284 26.33 -17.42 -0.02
CA ILE A 284 26.22 -17.49 -1.47
C ILE A 284 24.89 -18.16 -1.86
N GLY A 285 24.56 -19.29 -1.21
CA GLY A 285 23.25 -19.94 -1.42
C GLY A 285 22.08 -19.04 -1.06
N MET A 286 22.20 -18.24 0.01
CA MET A 286 21.18 -17.26 0.37
C MET A 286 21.07 -16.12 -0.65
N MET A 287 22.18 -15.62 -1.20
CA MET A 287 22.17 -14.63 -2.28
C MET A 287 21.45 -15.16 -3.52
N ASP A 288 21.74 -16.40 -3.93
CA ASP A 288 21.07 -17.04 -5.07
C ASP A 288 19.56 -17.16 -4.85
N MET A 289 19.15 -17.54 -3.65
CA MET A 289 17.75 -17.67 -3.27
C MET A 289 17.03 -16.31 -3.26
N ILE A 290 17.64 -15.28 -2.69
CA ILE A 290 17.05 -13.93 -2.64
C ILE A 290 16.89 -13.37 -4.06
N GLU A 291 17.90 -13.49 -4.90
CA GLU A 291 17.84 -13.06 -6.30
C GLU A 291 16.68 -13.75 -7.05
N ASP A 292 16.57 -15.09 -6.93
CA ASP A 292 15.52 -15.88 -7.55
C ASP A 292 14.12 -15.54 -6.99
N MET A 293 14.01 -15.32 -5.68
CA MET A 293 12.77 -14.89 -5.03
C MET A 293 12.29 -13.54 -5.56
N TYR A 294 13.17 -12.54 -5.63
CA TYR A 294 12.82 -11.22 -6.16
C TYR A 294 12.38 -11.28 -7.63
N LYS A 295 13.08 -12.05 -8.48
CA LYS A 295 12.70 -12.27 -9.88
C LYS A 295 11.33 -12.94 -9.98
N THR A 296 11.12 -14.00 -9.22
CA THR A 296 9.85 -14.75 -9.21
C THR A 296 8.68 -13.88 -8.76
N VAL A 297 8.83 -13.17 -7.64
CA VAL A 297 7.78 -12.31 -7.09
C VAL A 297 7.49 -11.14 -8.03
N THR A 298 8.52 -10.49 -8.57
CA THR A 298 8.35 -9.39 -9.53
C THR A 298 7.57 -9.83 -10.76
N LEU A 299 7.94 -10.97 -11.35
CA LEU A 299 7.22 -11.50 -12.52
C LEU A 299 5.77 -11.83 -12.20
N LYS A 300 5.48 -12.41 -11.04
CA LYS A 300 4.13 -12.77 -10.59
C LYS A 300 3.24 -11.54 -10.33
N VAL A 301 3.82 -10.48 -9.76
CA VAL A 301 3.07 -9.28 -9.34
C VAL A 301 2.97 -8.24 -10.46
N CYS A 302 4.03 -8.07 -11.23
CA CYS A 302 4.12 -7.02 -12.27
C CYS A 302 3.90 -7.57 -13.68
N GLY A 303 4.03 -8.90 -13.90
CA GLY A 303 3.93 -9.53 -15.23
C GLY A 303 5.16 -9.32 -16.10
N THR A 304 6.18 -8.64 -15.61
CA THR A 304 7.46 -8.34 -16.28
C THR A 304 8.57 -8.20 -15.26
N LEU A 305 9.81 -8.41 -15.69
CA LEU A 305 11.01 -8.13 -14.89
C LEU A 305 11.56 -6.71 -15.11
N ASP A 306 11.07 -6.00 -16.11
CA ASP A 306 11.40 -4.61 -16.36
C ASP A 306 10.27 -3.73 -15.82
N ILE A 307 10.54 -3.06 -14.70
CA ILE A 307 9.55 -2.24 -13.99
C ILE A 307 9.92 -0.77 -14.03
N ASN A 308 8.93 0.11 -14.19
CA ASN A 308 9.13 1.54 -14.00
C ASN A 308 8.77 1.92 -12.55
N TYR A 309 9.74 2.40 -11.81
CA TYR A 309 9.56 2.91 -10.46
C TYR A 309 9.85 4.41 -10.41
N GLN A 310 8.81 5.21 -10.24
CA GLN A 310 8.88 6.68 -10.17
C GLN A 310 9.63 7.34 -11.35
N GLY A 311 9.50 6.76 -12.55
CA GLY A 311 10.15 7.26 -13.76
C GLY A 311 11.49 6.61 -14.08
N THR A 312 12.03 5.79 -13.18
CA THR A 312 13.28 5.04 -13.40
C THR A 312 12.98 3.61 -13.79
N GLU A 313 13.60 3.14 -14.87
CA GLU A 313 13.54 1.72 -15.27
C GLU A 313 14.44 0.88 -14.37
N ILE A 314 13.89 -0.20 -13.79
CA ILE A 314 14.59 -1.16 -12.96
C ILE A 314 14.50 -2.54 -13.63
N HIS A 315 15.64 -3.16 -13.90
CA HIS A 315 15.78 -4.43 -14.60
C HIS A 315 15.96 -5.58 -13.59
N MET A 316 14.87 -6.06 -12.99
CA MET A 316 14.89 -7.09 -11.95
C MET A 316 15.45 -8.46 -12.42
N GLY A 317 15.57 -8.66 -13.73
CA GLY A 317 16.20 -9.86 -14.33
C GLY A 317 17.72 -9.87 -14.23
N ASN A 318 18.35 -8.71 -14.06
CA ASN A 318 19.81 -8.55 -14.12
C ASN A 318 20.36 -8.05 -12.79
N TRP A 319 20.99 -8.94 -12.05
CA TRP A 319 21.58 -8.63 -10.75
C TRP A 319 23.09 -8.49 -10.87
N THR A 320 23.63 -7.47 -10.23
CA THR A 320 25.08 -7.28 -10.08
C THR A 320 25.49 -7.75 -8.69
N ARG A 321 26.63 -8.45 -8.59
CA ARG A 321 27.24 -8.85 -7.31
C ARG A 321 28.59 -8.20 -7.21
N LEU A 322 28.87 -7.50 -6.14
CA LEU A 322 30.13 -6.81 -5.87
C LEU A 322 30.49 -7.01 -4.40
N THR A 323 31.76 -7.23 -4.12
CA THR A 323 32.22 -7.01 -2.76
C THR A 323 32.16 -5.53 -2.41
N MET A 324 32.09 -5.21 -1.12
CA MET A 324 32.10 -3.80 -0.67
C MET A 324 33.36 -3.08 -1.16
N ALA A 325 34.52 -3.76 -1.10
CA ALA A 325 35.79 -3.23 -1.61
C ALA A 325 35.75 -2.95 -3.13
N GLU A 326 35.20 -3.86 -3.93
CA GLU A 326 35.01 -3.65 -5.38
C GLU A 326 34.07 -2.50 -5.68
N ALA A 327 32.99 -2.37 -4.90
CA ALA A 327 32.04 -1.29 -5.06
C ALA A 327 32.68 0.08 -4.75
N VAL A 328 33.40 0.22 -3.64
CA VAL A 328 34.14 1.44 -3.31
C VAL A 328 35.23 1.73 -4.36
N LYS A 329 35.98 0.74 -4.79
CA LYS A 329 36.95 0.90 -5.87
C LYS A 329 36.30 1.44 -7.16
N LYS A 330 35.16 0.90 -7.53
CA LYS A 330 34.42 1.28 -8.76
C LYS A 330 33.88 2.71 -8.72
N TYR A 331 33.34 3.12 -7.58
CA TYR A 331 32.59 4.39 -7.48
C TYR A 331 33.36 5.52 -6.79
N ALA A 332 34.27 5.22 -5.85
CA ALA A 332 35.12 6.20 -5.16
C ALA A 332 36.55 6.25 -5.74
N GLY A 333 36.97 5.24 -6.51
CA GLY A 333 38.29 5.22 -7.17
C GLY A 333 39.45 4.84 -6.26
N VAL A 334 39.20 4.34 -5.05
CA VAL A 334 40.23 3.89 -4.09
C VAL A 334 40.09 2.39 -3.84
N ASP A 335 41.23 1.71 -3.71
CA ASP A 335 41.25 0.25 -3.48
C ASP A 335 41.56 -0.05 -2.02
N TYR A 336 40.66 -0.77 -1.35
CA TYR A 336 40.85 -1.23 0.02
C TYR A 336 42.17 -2.02 0.22
N ASN A 337 42.59 -2.76 -0.82
CA ASN A 337 43.79 -3.58 -0.75
C ASN A 337 45.11 -2.79 -0.81
N ASP A 338 45.04 -1.49 -1.22
CA ASP A 338 46.22 -0.61 -1.23
C ASP A 338 46.52 -0.05 0.17
N TRP A 339 45.60 -0.20 1.14
CA TRP A 339 45.78 0.29 2.50
C TRP A 339 46.50 -0.75 3.35
N ALA A 340 47.75 -0.51 3.69
CA ALA A 340 48.50 -1.33 4.58
C ALA A 340 48.09 -1.18 6.06
N THR A 341 47.70 0.06 6.43
CA THR A 341 47.36 0.44 7.81
C THR A 341 46.01 1.18 7.87
N ASP A 342 45.48 1.35 9.08
CA ASP A 342 44.29 2.18 9.33
C ASP A 342 44.57 3.66 9.01
N GLU A 343 45.82 4.11 9.19
CA GLU A 343 46.29 5.48 8.84
C GLU A 343 46.18 5.73 7.34
N ASP A 344 46.56 4.73 6.50
CA ASP A 344 46.44 4.84 5.04
C ASP A 344 44.97 4.98 4.62
N ALA A 345 44.07 4.20 5.23
CA ALA A 345 42.64 4.29 4.98
C ALA A 345 42.08 5.66 5.36
N ARG A 346 42.41 6.18 6.56
CA ARG A 346 41.99 7.52 6.99
C ARG A 346 42.52 8.62 6.08
N ALA A 347 43.76 8.48 5.61
CA ALA A 347 44.35 9.42 4.64
C ALA A 347 43.60 9.40 3.31
N ALA A 348 43.19 8.21 2.83
CA ALA A 348 42.39 8.06 1.61
C ALA A 348 41.01 8.75 1.76
N ALA A 349 40.30 8.51 2.85
CA ALA A 349 39.01 9.18 3.12
C ALA A 349 39.15 10.70 3.14
N LYS A 350 40.17 11.20 3.85
CA LYS A 350 40.47 12.64 3.89
C LYS A 350 40.78 13.22 2.51
N SER A 351 41.49 12.49 1.67
CA SER A 351 41.81 12.94 0.29
C SER A 351 40.56 13.06 -0.60
N LEU A 352 39.51 12.28 -0.27
CA LEU A 352 38.19 12.32 -0.93
C LEU A 352 37.22 13.30 -0.29
N GLY A 353 37.65 14.00 0.77
CA GLY A 353 36.81 14.99 1.48
C GLY A 353 35.76 14.38 2.40
N VAL A 354 35.89 13.12 2.79
CA VAL A 354 35.01 12.45 3.75
C VAL A 354 35.51 12.72 5.16
N GLU A 355 34.64 13.29 6.00
CA GLU A 355 34.87 13.45 7.45
C GLU A 355 34.40 12.17 8.13
N LEU A 356 35.32 11.47 8.78
CA LEU A 356 35.05 10.22 9.46
C LEU A 356 34.33 10.46 10.79
N GLU A 357 33.33 9.65 11.09
CA GLU A 357 32.59 9.72 12.35
C GLU A 357 33.48 9.46 13.57
N HIS A 358 34.49 8.61 13.40
CA HIS A 358 35.45 8.27 14.43
C HIS A 358 36.89 8.62 14.02
N GLU A 359 37.60 9.45 14.83
CA GLU A 359 38.99 9.83 14.57
C GLU A 359 39.94 8.63 14.42
N ASN A 360 39.66 7.54 15.13
CA ASN A 360 40.45 6.29 15.11
C ASN A 360 39.78 5.18 14.31
N ALA A 361 38.99 5.53 13.29
CA ALA A 361 38.31 4.55 12.45
C ALA A 361 39.32 3.53 11.88
N THR A 362 38.97 2.24 11.98
CA THR A 362 39.72 1.16 11.31
C THR A 362 39.49 1.19 9.82
N LYS A 363 40.35 0.53 9.04
CA LYS A 363 40.17 0.47 7.58
C LYS A 363 38.81 -0.13 7.16
N GLY A 364 38.23 -1.02 7.98
CA GLY A 364 36.87 -1.53 7.75
C GLY A 364 35.80 -0.46 7.92
N TRP A 365 35.87 0.36 8.98
CA TRP A 365 34.97 1.50 9.19
C TRP A 365 35.12 2.54 8.07
N VAL A 366 36.34 2.86 7.68
CA VAL A 366 36.59 3.77 6.56
C VAL A 366 35.96 3.25 5.27
N LEU A 367 36.03 1.94 5.03
CA LEU A 367 35.40 1.32 3.85
C LEU A 367 33.89 1.51 3.86
N ILE A 368 33.23 1.34 5.03
CA ILE A 368 31.78 1.55 5.19
C ILE A 368 31.43 3.01 4.93
N GLU A 369 32.12 3.97 5.55
CA GLU A 369 31.83 5.40 5.36
C GLU A 369 32.07 5.87 3.91
N LEU A 370 33.05 5.31 3.21
CA LEU A 370 33.25 5.57 1.79
C LEU A 370 32.16 4.90 0.92
N PHE A 371 31.67 3.76 1.33
CA PHE A 371 30.53 3.12 0.66
C PHE A 371 29.28 4.00 0.78
N ASP A 372 28.93 4.45 1.97
CA ASP A 372 27.78 5.33 2.21
C ASP A 372 27.89 6.64 1.42
N ALA A 373 29.09 7.26 1.42
CA ALA A 373 29.31 8.55 0.76
C ALA A 373 29.31 8.48 -0.78
N PHE A 374 29.78 7.39 -1.38
CA PHE A 374 30.03 7.36 -2.83
C PHE A 374 29.28 6.26 -3.60
N VAL A 375 28.78 5.24 -2.94
CA VAL A 375 28.24 4.04 -3.60
C VAL A 375 26.75 3.93 -3.46
N GLU A 376 26.19 4.03 -2.26
CA GLU A 376 24.81 3.68 -1.94
C GLU A 376 23.81 4.37 -2.89
N ASP A 377 23.89 5.68 -3.03
CA ASP A 377 22.99 6.47 -3.89
C ASP A 377 23.14 6.15 -5.40
N LYS A 378 24.19 5.45 -5.80
CA LYS A 378 24.43 5.07 -7.20
C LYS A 378 23.93 3.68 -7.55
N LEU A 379 23.53 2.89 -6.56
CA LEU A 379 23.03 1.53 -6.75
C LEU A 379 21.53 1.54 -7.12
N ILE A 380 21.23 1.98 -8.34
CA ILE A 380 19.85 2.06 -8.84
C ILE A 380 19.35 0.69 -9.31
N GLN A 381 20.19 -0.10 -9.95
CA GLN A 381 19.83 -1.43 -10.44
C GLN A 381 20.03 -2.50 -9.35
N PRO A 382 19.31 -3.64 -9.41
CA PRO A 382 19.44 -4.70 -8.43
C PRO A 382 20.90 -5.12 -8.23
N THR A 383 21.40 -4.92 -7.03
CA THR A 383 22.81 -5.18 -6.68
C THR A 383 22.88 -5.89 -5.32
N VAL A 384 23.71 -6.90 -5.22
CA VAL A 384 24.09 -7.52 -3.96
C VAL A 384 25.50 -7.06 -3.61
N ILE A 385 25.64 -6.49 -2.44
CA ILE A 385 26.94 -6.16 -1.83
C ILE A 385 27.24 -7.22 -0.79
N TYR A 386 28.45 -7.75 -0.79
CA TYR A 386 28.90 -8.80 0.13
C TYR A 386 30.38 -8.63 0.51
N ASP A 387 30.84 -9.31 1.60
CA ASP A 387 32.19 -9.25 2.19
C ASP A 387 32.60 -7.85 2.65
#